data_f3e6eba15b63586a51769f2def82eb2f
#
_entry.id   f3e6eba15b63586a51769f2def82eb2f
#
_cell.length_a   1.000
_cell.length_b   1.000
_cell.length_c   1.000
_cell.angle_alpha   90.00
_cell.angle_beta   90.00
_cell.angle_gamma   90.00
#
_symmetry.space_group_name_H-M   'P 1'
#
loop_
_entity.id
_entity.type
_entity.pdbx_description
1 polymer ?
#
loop_
_entity_poly.entity_id
_entity_poly.type
_entity_poly.pdbx_seq_one_letter_code
_entity_poly.pdbx_strand_id
1 'polypeptide(L)'
;MDELIRKALFKPYLKLNKQSSETQQDSWPECRSLLILHEGDSPTLAYFEAAIRSRFPGARCQLVDTLTTPAIEVDKGTAIVVIRFISTEWQREIVRNIDDLSQVVYFMDDDLFDPSALTALPKAYRTKIIRRSAAQHRWITTHCDTIWVSTPYLANKYAHLNPDVVPAQPTPRLLAVTRPGKIA
;
A
#
# COMPACT_ATOMS: atom_id res chain seq x y z
N MET A 1 4.20 -10.42 -31.74
CA MET A 1 4.47 -10.19 -30.31
C MET A 1 4.27 -8.70 -30.10
N ASP A 2 3.11 -8.36 -29.53
CA ASP A 2 2.47 -7.05 -29.58
C ASP A 2 3.32 -5.92 -28.97
N GLU A 3 3.37 -4.79 -29.67
CA GLU A 3 4.05 -3.54 -29.26
C GLU A 3 3.51 -3.00 -27.90
N LEU A 4 2.26 -3.33 -27.57
CA LEU A 4 1.63 -3.06 -26.27
C LEU A 4 2.29 -3.83 -25.11
N ILE A 5 2.75 -5.06 -25.36
CA ILE A 5 3.46 -5.87 -24.35
C ILE A 5 4.88 -5.35 -24.13
N ARG A 6 5.53 -4.80 -25.16
CA ARG A 6 6.85 -4.15 -25.04
C ARG A 6 6.81 -2.86 -24.21
N LYS A 7 5.76 -2.05 -24.33
CA LYS A 7 5.59 -0.82 -23.53
C LYS A 7 5.32 -1.11 -22.07
N ALA A 8 4.57 -2.18 -21.75
CA ALA A 8 4.30 -2.60 -20.35
C ALA A 8 5.52 -3.24 -19.68
N LEU A 9 6.46 -3.83 -20.45
CA LEU A 9 7.64 -4.50 -19.91
C LEU A 9 8.84 -3.58 -19.73
N PHE A 10 8.81 -2.36 -20.26
CA PHE A 10 9.92 -1.40 -20.24
C PHE A 10 9.47 0.02 -19.90
N LYS A 11 8.65 0.21 -18.82
CA LYS A 11 8.83 1.45 -18.04
C LYS A 11 10.08 1.22 -17.19
N PRO A 12 11.21 1.83 -17.60
CA PRO A 12 12.47 1.49 -16.97
C PRO A 12 12.49 2.05 -15.54
N TYR A 13 13.22 1.40 -14.71
CA TYR A 13 13.97 1.80 -13.53
C TYR A 13 14.42 3.29 -13.45
N LEU A 14 13.97 4.17 -14.31
CA LEU A 14 14.43 5.55 -14.49
C LEU A 14 13.76 6.57 -13.54
N LYS A 15 12.80 6.17 -12.68
CA LYS A 15 12.33 7.06 -11.61
C LYS A 15 13.05 6.87 -10.27
N LEU A 16 13.95 5.90 -10.16
CA LEU A 16 14.65 5.55 -8.92
C LEU A 16 15.99 6.29 -8.70
N ASN A 17 16.31 7.31 -9.51
CA ASN A 17 17.51 8.13 -9.29
C ASN A 17 17.16 9.61 -9.24
N LYS A 18 16.43 10.03 -8.20
CA LYS A 18 16.56 11.40 -7.68
C LYS A 18 17.29 11.34 -6.36
N GLN A 19 18.53 11.80 -6.43
CA GLN A 19 19.43 12.04 -5.31
C GLN A 19 18.73 12.77 -4.17
N SER A 20 18.94 12.24 -2.98
CA SER A 20 18.76 12.89 -1.71
C SER A 20 19.49 14.25 -1.68
N SER A 21 18.75 15.34 -1.66
CA SER A 21 19.15 16.60 -1.06
C SER A 21 17.91 17.44 -0.81
N GLU A 22 17.71 17.83 0.44
CA GLU A 22 16.94 18.96 0.95
C GLU A 22 15.43 18.94 0.76
N THR A 23 14.72 18.83 1.90
CA THR A 23 13.38 19.41 2.19
C THR A 23 12.66 20.03 0.98
N GLN A 24 12.32 19.24 0.00
CA GLN A 24 11.29 19.58 -0.98
C GLN A 24 10.05 18.80 -0.57
N GLN A 25 9.09 19.52 -0.05
CA GLN A 25 7.70 19.12 -0.03
C GLN A 25 7.31 18.98 -1.51
N ASP A 26 7.71 17.84 -2.13
CA ASP A 26 7.37 17.52 -3.51
C ASP A 26 5.85 17.50 -3.57
N SER A 27 5.28 18.54 -4.15
CA SER A 27 3.87 18.58 -4.50
C SER A 27 3.63 17.47 -5.50
N TRP A 28 3.08 16.35 -4.99
CA TRP A 28 2.57 15.30 -5.85
C TRP A 28 1.60 15.91 -6.87
N PRO A 29 1.52 15.40 -8.09
CA PRO A 29 0.53 15.87 -9.05
C PRO A 29 -0.83 15.87 -8.36
N GLU A 30 -1.57 16.95 -8.51
CA GLU A 30 -2.79 17.27 -7.75
C GLU A 30 -3.71 16.04 -7.63
N CYS A 31 -3.61 15.35 -6.50
CA CYS A 31 -4.39 14.16 -6.23
C CYS A 31 -5.78 14.58 -5.76
N ARG A 32 -6.81 14.34 -6.57
CA ARG A 32 -8.20 14.71 -6.25
C ARG A 32 -8.94 13.63 -5.48
N SER A 33 -8.56 12.38 -5.69
CA SER A 33 -9.20 11.22 -5.11
C SER A 33 -8.17 10.25 -4.57
N LEU A 34 -8.46 9.66 -3.42
CA LEU A 34 -7.65 8.63 -2.77
C LEU A 34 -8.51 7.39 -2.55
N LEU A 35 -8.13 6.26 -3.11
CA LEU A 35 -8.68 4.96 -2.78
C LEU A 35 -7.73 4.23 -1.84
N ILE A 36 -8.22 3.81 -0.68
CA ILE A 36 -7.49 2.93 0.25
C ILE A 36 -8.11 1.54 0.13
N LEU A 37 -7.38 0.63 -0.50
CA LEU A 37 -7.79 -0.77 -0.68
C LEU A 37 -7.36 -1.57 0.54
N HIS A 38 -8.32 -2.23 1.17
CA HIS A 38 -8.08 -3.08 2.35
C HIS A 38 -8.91 -4.35 2.29
N GLU A 39 -8.67 -5.29 3.17
CA GLU A 39 -9.44 -6.51 3.29
C GLU A 39 -10.07 -6.62 4.69
N GLY A 40 -11.40 -6.59 4.70
CA GLY A 40 -12.20 -6.76 5.90
C GLY A 40 -11.89 -5.73 7.00
N ASP A 41 -12.32 -6.05 8.21
CA ASP A 41 -12.03 -5.25 9.40
C ASP A 41 -10.59 -5.52 9.87
N SER A 42 -9.64 -4.79 9.31
CA SER A 42 -8.21 -4.95 9.59
C SER A 42 -7.73 -3.97 10.66
N PRO A 43 -7.07 -4.45 11.73
CA PRO A 43 -6.38 -3.56 12.67
C PRO A 43 -5.42 -2.59 11.99
N THR A 44 -4.74 -3.02 10.94
CA THR A 44 -3.84 -2.19 10.14
C THR A 44 -4.51 -0.91 9.66
N LEU A 45 -5.72 -1.01 9.10
CA LEU A 45 -6.48 0.16 8.66
C LEU A 45 -6.74 1.11 9.83
N ALA A 46 -7.19 0.59 10.96
CA ALA A 46 -7.52 1.41 12.12
C ALA A 46 -6.31 2.14 12.73
N TYR A 47 -5.10 1.59 12.57
CA TYR A 47 -3.86 2.22 13.04
C TYR A 47 -3.26 3.21 12.04
N PHE A 48 -3.48 3.03 10.75
CA PHE A 48 -2.72 3.76 9.72
C PHE A 48 -3.57 4.64 8.79
N GLU A 49 -4.90 4.51 8.80
CA GLU A 49 -5.79 5.29 7.93
C GLU A 49 -5.52 6.80 8.04
N ALA A 50 -5.45 7.33 9.26
CA ALA A 50 -5.24 8.77 9.48
C ALA A 50 -3.88 9.23 8.93
N ALA A 51 -2.81 8.45 9.16
CA ALA A 51 -1.48 8.75 8.66
C ALA A 51 -1.41 8.66 7.13
N ILE A 52 -2.11 7.70 6.51
CA ILE A 52 -2.20 7.57 5.06
C ILE A 52 -2.92 8.79 4.47
N ARG A 53 -4.08 9.14 5.01
CA ARG A 53 -4.87 10.29 4.53
C ARG A 53 -4.11 11.61 4.63
N SER A 54 -3.31 11.80 5.68
CA SER A 54 -2.53 13.04 5.87
C SER A 54 -1.50 13.29 4.78
N ARG A 55 -1.10 12.24 4.04
CA ARG A 55 -0.17 12.36 2.91
C ARG A 55 -0.84 12.81 1.61
N PHE A 56 -2.17 12.86 1.58
CA PHE A 56 -2.96 13.31 0.43
C PHE A 56 -3.92 14.43 0.85
N PRO A 57 -3.39 15.61 1.23
CA PRO A 57 -4.20 16.70 1.74
C PRO A 57 -5.19 17.19 0.65
N GLY A 58 -6.46 17.32 1.03
CA GLY A 58 -7.52 17.78 0.12
C GLY A 58 -8.11 16.70 -0.79
N ALA A 59 -7.52 15.50 -0.86
CA ALA A 59 -8.07 14.41 -1.65
C ALA A 59 -9.36 13.83 -1.03
N ARG A 60 -10.38 13.58 -1.85
CA ARG A 60 -11.56 12.83 -1.44
C ARG A 60 -11.17 11.38 -1.20
N CYS A 61 -11.20 10.92 0.05
CA CYS A 61 -10.81 9.57 0.40
C CYS A 61 -12.00 8.61 0.45
N GLN A 62 -11.83 7.45 -0.18
CA GLN A 62 -12.76 6.32 -0.11
C GLN A 62 -12.01 5.08 0.40
N LEU A 63 -12.58 4.39 1.38
CA LEU A 63 -12.14 3.07 1.82
C LEU A 63 -12.86 2.01 0.98
N VAL A 64 -12.11 1.05 0.47
CA VAL A 64 -12.65 -0.02 -0.37
C VAL A 64 -12.25 -1.36 0.21
N ASP A 65 -13.22 -2.08 0.76
CA ASP A 65 -13.02 -3.46 1.18
C ASP A 65 -13.04 -4.39 -0.03
N THR A 66 -11.88 -4.87 -0.41
CA THR A 66 -11.69 -5.71 -1.61
C THR A 66 -12.22 -7.14 -1.47
N LEU A 67 -12.72 -7.53 -0.29
CA LEU A 67 -13.42 -8.81 -0.09
C LEU A 67 -14.89 -8.72 -0.47
N THR A 68 -15.49 -7.53 -0.35
CA THR A 68 -16.93 -7.31 -0.56
C THR A 68 -17.22 -6.44 -1.76
N THR A 69 -16.24 -5.63 -2.18
CA THR A 69 -16.40 -4.69 -3.29
C THR A 69 -15.51 -5.13 -4.45
N PRO A 70 -16.10 -5.42 -5.63
CA PRO A 70 -15.33 -5.70 -6.84
C PRO A 70 -14.51 -4.47 -7.25
N ALA A 71 -13.56 -4.67 -8.16
CA ALA A 71 -12.83 -3.55 -8.73
C ALA A 71 -13.79 -2.62 -9.48
N ILE A 72 -13.66 -1.34 -9.18
CA ILE A 72 -14.46 -0.26 -9.79
C ILE A 72 -13.59 0.52 -10.76
N GLU A 73 -14.22 1.19 -11.71
CA GLU A 73 -13.56 2.14 -12.57
C GLU A 73 -12.91 3.27 -11.73
N VAL A 74 -11.69 3.64 -12.08
CA VAL A 74 -10.91 4.60 -11.32
C VAL A 74 -10.73 5.88 -12.12
N ASP A 75 -11.14 6.99 -11.53
CA ASP A 75 -11.01 8.32 -12.14
C ASP A 75 -9.55 8.72 -12.34
N LYS A 76 -9.32 9.49 -13.40
CA LYS A 76 -8.01 10.10 -13.67
C LYS A 76 -7.54 10.99 -12.51
N GLY A 77 -6.27 10.87 -12.15
CA GLY A 77 -5.67 11.62 -11.05
C GLY A 77 -5.97 11.02 -9.66
N THR A 78 -6.51 9.79 -9.60
CA THR A 78 -6.69 9.07 -8.34
C THR A 78 -5.37 8.49 -7.85
N ALA A 79 -5.11 8.62 -6.54
CA ALA A 79 -4.09 7.82 -5.86
C ALA A 79 -4.71 6.54 -5.31
N ILE A 80 -3.96 5.45 -5.36
CA ILE A 80 -4.38 4.16 -4.79
C ILE A 80 -3.36 3.73 -3.74
N VAL A 81 -3.82 3.47 -2.51
CA VAL A 81 -2.99 2.86 -1.46
C VAL A 81 -3.51 1.46 -1.19
N VAL A 82 -2.68 0.47 -1.45
CA VAL A 82 -2.99 -0.95 -1.21
C VAL A 82 -2.45 -1.35 0.17
N ILE A 83 -3.33 -1.74 1.08
CA ILE A 83 -2.94 -2.23 2.41
C ILE A 83 -2.76 -3.75 2.38
N ARG A 84 -1.53 -4.22 2.53
CA ARG A 84 -1.10 -5.63 2.70
C ARG A 84 -1.41 -6.54 1.51
N PHE A 85 -2.66 -6.60 1.07
CA PHE A 85 -3.12 -7.58 0.09
C PHE A 85 -3.86 -6.91 -1.05
N ILE A 86 -3.67 -7.46 -2.25
CA ILE A 86 -4.37 -7.00 -3.43
C ILE A 86 -4.93 -8.20 -4.21
N SER A 87 -6.19 -8.12 -4.63
CA SER A 87 -6.79 -9.13 -5.48
C SER A 87 -6.29 -9.03 -6.93
N THR A 88 -6.35 -10.14 -7.67
CA THR A 88 -5.99 -10.14 -9.10
C THR A 88 -6.88 -9.19 -9.92
N GLU A 89 -8.12 -9.01 -9.50
CA GLU A 89 -9.06 -8.10 -10.15
C GLU A 89 -8.60 -6.64 -10.02
N TRP A 90 -8.25 -6.21 -8.82
CA TRP A 90 -7.68 -4.88 -8.57
C TRP A 90 -6.32 -4.69 -9.23
N GLN A 91 -5.49 -5.74 -9.30
CA GLN A 91 -4.23 -5.67 -10.06
C GLN A 91 -4.46 -5.34 -11.53
N ARG A 92 -5.47 -5.98 -12.15
CA ARG A 92 -5.82 -5.72 -13.56
C ARG A 92 -6.36 -4.29 -13.74
N GLU A 93 -7.18 -3.83 -12.82
CA GLU A 93 -7.76 -2.49 -12.88
C GLU A 93 -6.68 -1.41 -12.75
N ILE A 94 -5.77 -1.56 -11.78
CA ILE A 94 -4.61 -0.66 -11.63
C ILE A 94 -3.76 -0.64 -12.91
N VAL A 95 -3.44 -1.80 -13.46
CA VAL A 95 -2.61 -1.87 -14.69
C VAL A 95 -3.32 -1.23 -15.88
N ARG A 96 -4.65 -1.39 -15.99
CA ARG A 96 -5.45 -0.79 -17.07
C ARG A 96 -5.38 0.74 -17.04
N ASN A 97 -5.38 1.32 -15.85
CA ASN A 97 -5.45 2.77 -15.65
C ASN A 97 -4.10 3.39 -15.22
N ILE A 98 -3.00 2.65 -15.29
CA ILE A 98 -1.72 3.03 -14.67
C ILE A 98 -1.19 4.41 -15.12
N ASP A 99 -1.49 4.81 -16.36
CA ASP A 99 -1.05 6.08 -16.93
C ASP A 99 -1.94 7.26 -16.49
N ASP A 100 -3.15 6.99 -16.01
CA ASP A 100 -4.11 7.99 -15.54
C ASP A 100 -4.10 8.13 -14.02
N LEU A 101 -3.50 7.20 -13.27
CA LEU A 101 -3.35 7.28 -11.83
C LEU A 101 -2.30 8.33 -11.43
N SER A 102 -2.57 9.08 -10.36
CA SER A 102 -1.60 10.00 -9.80
C SER A 102 -0.47 9.26 -9.07
N GLN A 103 -0.81 8.20 -8.35
CA GLN A 103 0.14 7.36 -7.63
C GLN A 103 -0.45 6.01 -7.26
N VAL A 104 0.38 4.96 -7.25
CA VAL A 104 0.07 3.65 -6.67
C VAL A 104 1.06 3.36 -5.54
N VAL A 105 0.56 3.17 -4.33
CA VAL A 105 1.34 2.90 -3.13
C VAL A 105 1.01 1.52 -2.59
N TYR A 106 2.01 0.78 -2.19
CA TYR A 106 1.83 -0.43 -1.40
C TYR A 106 2.24 -0.18 0.05
N PHE A 107 1.32 -0.40 1.00
CA PHE A 107 1.58 -0.27 2.43
C PHE A 107 1.71 -1.62 3.12
N MET A 108 2.79 -1.79 3.87
CA MET A 108 3.15 -3.00 4.58
C MET A 108 3.45 -2.70 6.05
N ASP A 109 2.62 -3.19 6.95
CA ASP A 109 2.79 -3.03 8.41
C ASP A 109 3.58 -4.16 9.07
N ASP A 110 3.60 -5.33 8.45
CA ASP A 110 4.32 -6.54 8.88
C ASP A 110 5.35 -6.96 7.83
N ASP A 111 6.24 -7.85 8.21
CA ASP A 111 7.25 -8.44 7.32
C ASP A 111 6.63 -9.49 6.38
N LEU A 112 5.92 -9.01 5.35
CA LEU A 112 5.10 -9.85 4.48
C LEU A 112 5.87 -10.43 3.28
N PHE A 113 7.04 -9.89 2.94
CA PHE A 113 7.81 -10.34 1.78
C PHE A 113 8.82 -11.44 2.12
N ASP A 114 9.17 -11.61 3.39
CA ASP A 114 10.11 -12.62 3.83
C ASP A 114 9.41 -13.86 4.39
N PRO A 115 9.35 -14.97 3.63
CA PRO A 115 8.73 -16.20 4.13
C PRO A 115 9.40 -16.76 5.40
N SER A 116 10.68 -16.43 5.66
CA SER A 116 11.39 -16.89 6.85
C SER A 116 10.87 -16.23 8.13
N ALA A 117 10.47 -14.95 8.05
CA ALA A 117 9.84 -14.22 9.15
C ALA A 117 8.49 -14.81 9.56
N LEU A 118 7.86 -15.58 8.68
CA LEU A 118 6.53 -16.16 8.87
C LEU A 118 6.57 -17.58 9.48
N THR A 119 7.76 -18.10 9.77
CA THR A 119 7.93 -19.52 10.17
C THR A 119 7.24 -19.88 11.49
N ALA A 120 7.14 -18.94 12.41
CA ALA A 120 6.46 -19.13 13.70
C ALA A 120 4.93 -19.14 13.60
N LEU A 121 4.36 -18.73 12.46
CA LEU A 121 2.91 -18.66 12.27
C LEU A 121 2.30 -20.04 11.95
N PRO A 122 1.03 -20.29 12.32
CA PRO A 122 0.32 -21.47 11.92
C PRO A 122 0.36 -21.71 10.40
N LYS A 123 0.57 -22.95 9.96
CA LYS A 123 0.79 -23.30 8.54
C LYS A 123 -0.25 -22.71 7.59
N ALA A 124 -1.54 -22.81 7.94
CA ALA A 124 -2.62 -22.28 7.10
C ALA A 124 -2.51 -20.75 6.91
N TYR A 125 -2.23 -20.02 8.00
CA TYR A 125 -2.08 -18.57 7.96
C TYR A 125 -0.82 -18.14 7.20
N ARG A 126 0.31 -18.81 7.44
CA ARG A 126 1.56 -18.61 6.68
C ARG A 126 1.35 -18.81 5.18
N THR A 127 0.69 -19.90 4.78
CA THR A 127 0.38 -20.19 3.36
C THR A 127 -0.47 -19.08 2.76
N LYS A 128 -1.46 -18.55 3.49
CA LYS A 128 -2.28 -17.43 3.05
C LYS A 128 -1.41 -16.18 2.78
N ILE A 129 -0.55 -15.80 3.72
CA ILE A 129 0.32 -14.63 3.57
C ILE A 129 1.27 -14.81 2.38
N ILE A 130 1.95 -15.95 2.27
CA ILE A 130 2.88 -16.20 1.17
C ILE A 130 2.17 -16.05 -0.19
N ARG A 131 1.00 -16.64 -0.36
CA ARG A 131 0.24 -16.54 -1.61
C ARG A 131 -0.21 -15.13 -1.94
N ARG A 132 -0.57 -14.34 -0.93
CA ARG A 132 -1.25 -13.05 -1.12
C ARG A 132 -0.31 -11.84 -1.04
N SER A 133 0.92 -12.06 -0.61
CA SER A 133 1.91 -11.01 -0.45
C SER A 133 3.25 -11.39 -1.07
N ALA A 134 3.99 -12.34 -0.49
CA ALA A 134 5.31 -12.70 -0.99
C ALA A 134 5.31 -13.15 -2.46
N ALA A 135 4.31 -13.93 -2.89
CA ALA A 135 4.16 -14.36 -4.29
C ALA A 135 3.82 -13.21 -5.24
N GLN A 136 3.36 -12.08 -4.70
CA GLN A 136 3.00 -10.88 -5.48
C GLN A 136 4.08 -9.80 -5.43
N HIS A 137 5.19 -10.05 -4.76
CA HIS A 137 6.29 -9.11 -4.61
C HIS A 137 6.72 -8.50 -5.95
N ARG A 138 6.86 -9.33 -6.99
CA ARG A 138 7.22 -8.84 -8.33
C ARG A 138 6.18 -7.87 -8.90
N TRP A 139 4.89 -8.17 -8.77
CA TRP A 139 3.84 -7.28 -9.23
C TRP A 139 3.89 -5.95 -8.48
N ILE A 140 4.01 -6.00 -7.16
CA ILE A 140 4.07 -4.82 -6.28
C ILE A 140 5.26 -3.93 -6.67
N THR A 141 6.46 -4.49 -6.78
CA THR A 141 7.67 -3.72 -7.12
C THR A 141 7.69 -3.22 -8.57
N THR A 142 6.85 -3.77 -9.45
CA THR A 142 6.77 -3.33 -10.85
C THR A 142 5.73 -2.23 -11.05
N HIS A 143 4.62 -2.25 -10.30
CA HIS A 143 3.46 -1.40 -10.58
C HIS A 143 3.17 -0.37 -9.49
N CYS A 144 3.75 -0.52 -8.29
CA CYS A 144 3.64 0.50 -7.25
C CYS A 144 4.78 1.51 -7.39
N ASP A 145 4.45 2.80 -7.36
CA ASP A 145 5.43 3.89 -7.44
C ASP A 145 6.26 3.98 -6.16
N THR A 146 5.66 3.62 -5.02
CA THR A 146 6.27 3.73 -3.71
C THR A 146 5.81 2.58 -2.81
N ILE A 147 6.72 2.13 -1.94
CA ILE A 147 6.41 1.20 -0.86
C ILE A 147 6.46 1.99 0.45
N TRP A 148 5.41 1.89 1.24
CA TRP A 148 5.35 2.43 2.58
C TRP A 148 5.39 1.31 3.61
N VAL A 149 6.09 1.55 4.71
CA VAL A 149 6.25 0.59 5.80
C VAL A 149 5.92 1.23 7.15
N SER A 150 5.51 0.41 8.10
CA SER A 150 5.09 0.89 9.42
C SER A 150 6.24 1.27 10.35
N THR A 151 7.43 0.74 10.13
CA THR A 151 8.54 0.84 11.09
C THR A 151 9.89 1.10 10.42
N PRO A 152 10.83 1.78 11.13
CA PRO A 152 12.21 1.90 10.68
C PRO A 152 12.92 0.55 10.47
N TYR A 153 12.53 -0.49 11.23
CA TYR A 153 13.05 -1.84 11.03
C TYR A 153 12.74 -2.36 9.62
N LEU A 154 11.48 -2.27 9.18
CA LEU A 154 11.07 -2.67 7.84
C LEU A 154 11.72 -1.80 6.76
N ALA A 155 11.84 -0.50 7.00
CA ALA A 155 12.53 0.40 6.08
C ALA A 155 14.00 -0.02 5.89
N ASN A 156 14.70 -0.34 6.96
CA ASN A 156 16.07 -0.79 6.88
C ASN A 156 16.20 -2.17 6.21
N LYS A 157 15.31 -3.11 6.57
CA LYS A 157 15.29 -4.46 5.96
C LYS A 157 15.08 -4.42 4.45
N TYR A 158 14.20 -3.54 3.99
CA TYR A 158 13.85 -3.37 2.58
C TYR A 158 14.44 -2.11 1.95
N ALA A 159 15.59 -1.64 2.44
CA ALA A 159 16.24 -0.41 1.97
C ALA A 159 16.48 -0.38 0.45
N HIS A 160 16.68 -1.55 -0.18
CA HIS A 160 16.83 -1.67 -1.62
C HIS A 160 15.55 -1.29 -2.42
N LEU A 161 14.40 -1.21 -1.77
CA LEU A 161 13.12 -0.75 -2.33
C LEU A 161 12.83 0.72 -2.00
N ASN A 162 13.73 1.38 -1.27
CA ASN A 162 13.61 2.78 -0.83
C ASN A 162 12.23 3.10 -0.20
N PRO A 163 11.79 2.37 0.84
CA PRO A 163 10.47 2.57 1.41
C PRO A 163 10.41 3.78 2.33
N ASP A 164 9.24 4.44 2.36
CA ASP A 164 8.91 5.49 3.32
C ASP A 164 8.33 4.91 4.61
N VAL A 165 8.71 5.48 5.75
CA VAL A 165 8.08 5.11 7.03
C VAL A 165 6.82 5.94 7.26
N VAL A 166 5.71 5.23 7.52
CA VAL A 166 4.43 5.83 7.92
C VAL A 166 4.18 5.46 9.37
N PRO A 167 4.27 6.40 10.31
CA PRO A 167 4.03 6.11 11.72
C PRO A 167 2.56 5.83 11.99
N ALA A 168 2.28 4.94 12.95
CA ALA A 168 0.92 4.66 13.37
C ALA A 168 0.25 5.92 13.96
N GLN A 169 -0.98 6.17 13.55
CA GLN A 169 -1.86 7.19 14.12
C GLN A 169 -3.22 6.53 14.43
N PRO A 170 -3.34 5.85 15.58
CA PRO A 170 -4.53 5.10 15.90
C PRO A 170 -5.75 6.01 16.00
N THR A 171 -6.87 5.53 15.47
CA THR A 171 -8.12 6.28 15.49
C THR A 171 -8.62 6.44 16.93
N PRO A 172 -9.39 7.52 17.25
CA PRO A 172 -9.98 7.70 18.57
C PRO A 172 -10.83 6.51 19.05
N ARG A 173 -11.46 5.78 18.12
CA ARG A 173 -12.23 4.57 18.40
C ARG A 173 -11.35 3.46 19.00
N LEU A 174 -10.16 3.23 18.47
CA LEU A 174 -9.20 2.28 19.02
C LEU A 174 -8.72 2.69 20.41
N LEU A 175 -8.42 3.97 20.61
CA LEU A 175 -7.99 4.49 21.91
C LEU A 175 -9.09 4.40 22.98
N ALA A 176 -10.36 4.44 22.57
CA ALA A 176 -11.49 4.28 23.48
C ALA A 176 -11.67 2.83 23.99
N VAL A 177 -11.37 1.84 23.15
CA VAL A 177 -11.48 0.41 23.50
C VAL A 177 -10.35 -0.03 24.44
N THR A 178 -9.18 0.59 24.38
CA THR A 178 -8.00 0.24 25.19
C THR A 178 -8.00 0.89 26.59
N ARG A 179 -8.98 1.70 26.95
CA ARG A 179 -9.10 2.16 28.34
C ARG A 179 -9.55 0.98 29.22
N PRO A 180 -8.70 0.48 30.14
CA PRO A 180 -9.12 -0.56 31.06
C PRO A 180 -10.32 -0.04 31.83
N GLY A 181 -11.46 -0.72 31.69
CA GLY A 181 -12.61 -0.46 32.54
C GLY A 181 -12.14 -0.51 34.00
N LYS A 182 -12.47 0.50 34.80
CA LYS A 182 -12.31 0.43 36.26
C LYS A 182 -13.00 -0.83 36.67
N ILE A 183 -12.23 -1.83 37.10
CA ILE A 183 -12.75 -2.99 37.83
C ILE A 183 -13.26 -2.39 39.14
N ALA A 184 -14.57 -2.35 39.28
CA ALA A 184 -15.23 -1.98 40.52
C ALA A 184 -15.19 -3.16 41.48
#